data_81567d5fd119b973b3331df37dd553b1
#
_entry.id   81567d5fd119b973b3331df37dd553b1
#
_cell.length_a   1.000
_cell.length_b   1.000
_cell.length_c   1.000
_cell.angle_alpha   90.00
_cell.angle_beta   90.00
_cell.angle_gamma   90.00
#
_symmetry.space_group_name_H-M   'P 1'
#
loop_
_entity.id
_entity.type
_entity.pdbx_description
1 polymer ?
#
loop_
_entity_poly.entity_id
_entity_poly.type
_entity_poly.pdbx_seq_one_letter_code
_entity_poly.pdbx_strand_id
1 'polypeptide(L)' 'MATLLILTKKLDFTNESEYFDYCINSYLNGNFSQCKNLFKGMTRKDRKEFLSYISDSGMLPKDINQVYKFYFNLL' A
#
# COMPACT_ATOMS: atom_id res chain seq x y z
N MET A 1 4.91 3.90 -17.64
CA MET A 1 4.36 3.39 -16.38
C MET A 1 4.55 4.44 -15.28
N ALA A 2 3.51 4.74 -14.52
CA ALA A 2 3.62 5.73 -13.45
C ALA A 2 4.47 5.19 -12.30
N THR A 3 5.36 6.04 -11.76
CA THR A 3 6.14 5.70 -10.57
C THR A 3 5.34 6.07 -9.32
N LEU A 4 5.73 5.54 -8.16
CA LEU A 4 5.10 5.90 -6.89
C LEU A 4 5.21 7.41 -6.63
N LEU A 5 6.32 8.03 -6.99
CA LEU A 5 6.50 9.47 -6.82
C LEU A 5 5.46 10.26 -7.62
N ILE A 6 5.19 9.86 -8.86
CA ILE A 6 4.17 10.51 -9.70
C ILE A 6 2.79 10.33 -9.08
N LEU A 7 2.47 9.12 -8.62
CA LEU A 7 1.19 8.84 -7.98
C LEU A 7 1.03 9.64 -6.68
N THR A 8 2.09 9.79 -5.91
CA THR A 8 2.09 10.57 -4.67
C THR A 8 1.72 12.02 -4.96
N LYS A 9 2.33 12.62 -5.99
CA LYS A 9 2.01 13.99 -6.40
C LYS A 9 0.59 14.12 -6.93
N LYS A 10 0.16 13.16 -7.74
CA LYS A 10 -1.17 13.18 -8.35
C LYS A 10 -2.27 13.11 -7.30
N LEU A 11 -2.03 12.42 -6.20
CA LEU A 11 -3.00 12.22 -5.12
C LEU A 11 -2.77 13.18 -3.94
N ASP A 12 -1.91 14.20 -4.12
CA ASP A 12 -1.61 15.22 -3.11
C ASP A 12 -1.02 14.68 -1.81
N PHE A 13 -0.31 13.57 -1.88
CA PHE A 13 0.44 13.07 -0.72
C PHE A 13 1.79 13.76 -0.62
N THR A 14 2.26 14.01 0.59
CA THR A 14 3.53 14.69 0.82
C THR A 14 4.74 13.75 0.67
N ASN A 15 4.55 12.44 0.88
CA ASN A 15 5.63 11.46 0.76
C ASN A 15 5.07 10.05 0.53
N GLU A 16 5.99 9.12 0.25
CA GLU A 16 5.62 7.72 -0.03
C GLU A 16 5.00 7.02 1.17
N SER A 17 5.43 7.38 2.39
CA SER A 17 4.86 6.79 3.60
C SER A 17 3.38 7.11 3.74
N GLU A 18 2.96 8.32 3.39
CA GLU A 18 1.53 8.67 3.42
C GLU A 18 0.74 7.85 2.41
N TYR A 19 1.31 7.61 1.22
CA TYR A 19 0.67 6.77 0.22
C TYR A 19 0.49 5.35 0.75
N PHE A 20 1.52 4.79 1.36
CA PHE A 20 1.47 3.46 1.95
C PHE A 20 0.47 3.38 3.09
N ASP A 21 0.45 4.38 3.97
CA ASP A 21 -0.54 4.44 5.06
C ASP A 21 -1.96 4.51 4.51
N TYR A 22 -2.17 5.26 3.44
CA TYR A 22 -3.46 5.33 2.79
C TYR A 22 -3.91 3.96 2.29
N CYS A 23 -2.99 3.20 1.68
CA CYS A 23 -3.28 1.85 1.22
C CYS A 23 -3.68 0.94 2.37
N ILE A 24 -2.96 1.02 3.49
CA ILE A 24 -3.25 0.21 4.67
C ILE A 24 -4.62 0.59 5.25
N ASN A 25 -4.88 1.87 5.41
CA ASN A 25 -6.15 2.35 5.94
C ASN A 25 -7.33 2.00 5.03
N SER A 26 -7.13 2.03 3.72
CA SER A 26 -8.17 1.61 2.78
C SER A 26 -8.56 0.15 3.01
N TYR A 27 -7.58 -0.71 3.27
CA TYR A 27 -7.85 -2.11 3.60
C TYR A 27 -8.63 -2.22 4.92
N LEU A 28 -8.17 -1.51 5.95
CA LEU A 28 -8.80 -1.58 7.28
C LEU A 28 -10.24 -1.05 7.26
N ASN A 29 -10.54 -0.15 6.34
CA ASN A 29 -11.89 0.40 6.16
C ASN A 29 -12.76 -0.44 5.21
N GLY A 30 -12.22 -1.52 4.67
CA GLY A 30 -12.97 -2.40 3.77
C GLY A 30 -13.05 -1.93 2.32
N ASN A 31 -12.28 -0.92 1.93
CA ASN A 31 -12.28 -0.38 0.56
C ASN A 31 -11.35 -1.20 -0.35
N PHE A 32 -11.70 -2.46 -0.55
CA PHE A 32 -10.81 -3.41 -1.24
C PHE A 32 -10.59 -3.07 -2.71
N SER A 33 -11.60 -2.55 -3.41
CA SER A 33 -11.44 -2.12 -4.80
C SER A 33 -10.41 -1.00 -4.92
N GLN A 34 -10.43 -0.06 -3.99
CA GLN A 34 -9.47 1.02 -3.94
C GLN A 34 -8.07 0.50 -3.66
N CYS A 35 -7.93 -0.48 -2.74
CA CYS A 35 -6.66 -1.13 -2.44
C CYS A 35 -6.05 -1.73 -3.70
N LYS A 36 -6.84 -2.45 -4.48
CA LYS A 36 -6.39 -3.07 -5.73
C LYS A 36 -5.90 -2.03 -6.72
N ASN A 37 -6.66 -0.94 -6.88
CA ASN A 37 -6.30 0.12 -7.82
C ASN A 37 -5.01 0.83 -7.40
N LEU A 38 -4.86 1.12 -6.11
CA LEU A 38 -3.65 1.75 -5.58
C LEU A 38 -2.43 0.87 -5.78
N PHE A 39 -2.57 -0.42 -5.50
CA PHE A 39 -1.47 -1.38 -5.62
C PHE A 39 -1.07 -1.58 -7.08
N LYS A 40 -2.03 -1.65 -7.99
CA LYS A 40 -1.76 -1.78 -9.43
C LYS A 40 -0.99 -0.59 -9.98
N GLY A 41 -1.17 0.58 -9.39
CA GLY A 41 -0.43 1.78 -9.80
C GLY A 41 1.02 1.79 -9.40
N MET A 42 1.45 0.87 -8.54
CA MET A 42 2.83 0.80 -8.06
C MET A 42 3.70 0.02 -9.05
N THR A 43 4.98 0.42 -9.13
CA THR A 43 5.98 -0.39 -9.84
C THR A 43 6.28 -1.64 -9.03
N ARG A 44 6.95 -2.62 -9.66
CA ARG A 44 7.34 -3.84 -8.96
C ARG A 44 8.20 -3.55 -7.72
N LYS A 45 9.14 -2.61 -7.86
CA LYS A 45 9.99 -2.20 -6.76
C LYS A 45 9.18 -1.59 -5.63
N ASP A 46 8.23 -0.72 -5.96
CA ASP A 46 7.40 -0.05 -4.96
C ASP A 46 6.50 -1.03 -4.24
N ARG A 47 5.99 -2.05 -4.93
CA ARG A 47 5.18 -3.10 -4.29
C ARG A 47 5.98 -3.85 -3.24
N LYS A 48 7.25 -4.16 -3.53
CA LYS A 48 8.12 -4.82 -2.56
C LYS A 48 8.41 -3.92 -1.36
N GLU A 49 8.65 -2.64 -1.60
CA GLU A 49 8.87 -1.67 -0.52
C GLU A 49 7.62 -1.53 0.35
N PHE A 50 6.45 -1.51 -0.27
CA PHE A 50 5.19 -1.44 0.45
C PHE A 50 4.98 -2.66 1.34
N LEU A 51 5.26 -3.86 0.83
CA LEU A 51 5.14 -5.08 1.63
C LEU A 51 6.07 -5.06 2.84
N SER A 52 7.30 -4.56 2.67
CA SER A 52 8.23 -4.36 3.78
C SER A 52 7.70 -3.33 4.77
N TYR A 53 7.11 -2.25 4.25
CA TYR A 53 6.52 -1.21 5.07
C TYR A 53 5.40 -1.76 5.96
N ILE A 54 4.57 -2.65 5.43
CA ILE A 54 3.50 -3.29 6.20
C ILE A 54 4.10 -4.05 7.39
N SER A 55 5.17 -4.81 7.14
CA SER A 55 5.83 -5.60 8.18
C SER A 55 6.40 -4.72 9.29
N ASP A 56 6.84 -3.52 8.95
CA ASP A 56 7.46 -2.58 9.89
C ASP A 56 6.49 -1.53 10.44
N SER A 57 5.20 -1.65 10.14
CA SER A 57 4.22 -0.61 10.43
C SER A 57 3.86 -0.42 11.90
N GLY A 58 4.23 -1.36 12.77
CA GLY A 58 3.88 -1.30 14.17
C GLY A 58 2.46 -1.75 14.50
N MET A 59 1.72 -2.24 13.52
CA MET A 59 0.41 -2.84 13.76
C MET A 59 0.54 -4.13 14.56
N LEU A 60 -0.59 -4.60 15.11
CA LEU A 60 -0.63 -5.89 15.76
C LEU A 60 -0.27 -7.00 14.77
N PRO A 61 0.44 -8.07 15.21
CA PRO A 61 0.86 -9.14 14.29
C PRO A 61 -0.29 -9.74 13.49
N LYS A 62 -1.48 -9.82 14.07
CA LYS A 62 -2.67 -10.32 13.38
C LYS A 62 -3.05 -9.43 12.20
N ASP A 63 -3.01 -8.12 12.41
CA ASP A 63 -3.37 -7.15 11.37
C ASP A 63 -2.31 -7.12 10.27
N ILE A 64 -1.04 -7.17 10.66
CA ILE A 64 0.07 -7.24 9.70
C ILE A 64 -0.10 -8.44 8.79
N ASN A 65 -0.39 -9.61 9.34
CA ASN A 65 -0.57 -10.83 8.54
C ASN A 65 -1.73 -10.71 7.56
N GLN A 66 -2.84 -10.14 7.98
CA GLN A 66 -4.02 -9.97 7.12
C GLN A 66 -3.75 -9.02 5.98
N VAL A 67 -3.19 -7.84 6.28
CA VAL A 67 -2.90 -6.83 5.27
C VAL A 67 -1.83 -7.32 4.29
N TYR A 68 -0.75 -7.88 4.82
CA TYR A 68 0.34 -8.42 4.01
C TYR A 68 -0.16 -9.49 3.05
N LYS A 69 -0.94 -10.44 3.55
CA LYS A 69 -1.46 -11.55 2.75
C LYS A 69 -2.37 -11.05 1.63
N PHE A 70 -3.21 -10.06 1.93
CA PHE A 70 -4.10 -9.47 0.93
C PHE A 70 -3.30 -8.88 -0.23
N TYR A 71 -2.34 -8.02 0.07
CA TYR A 71 -1.53 -7.36 -0.97
C TYR A 71 -0.59 -8.32 -1.67
N PHE A 72 -0.03 -9.29 -0.94
CA PHE A 72 0.82 -10.31 -1.55
C PHE A 72 0.07 -11.09 -2.63
N ASN A 73 -1.19 -11.39 -2.41
CA ASN A 73 -2.02 -12.12 -3.39
C ASN A 73 -2.35 -11.29 -4.62
N LEU A 74 -2.10 -9.99 -4.60
CA LEU A 74 -2.30 -9.13 -5.76
C LEU A 74 -1.08 -9.04 -6.69
N LEU A 75 0.05 -9.59 -6.30
CA LEU A 75 1.26 -9.57 -7.10
C LEU A 75 1.12 -10.31 -8.42
#